data_fe116343956ced37a042aac69dca1b1f
#
_entry.id   fe116343956ced37a042aac69dca1b1f
#
_cell.length_a   1.000
_cell.length_b   1.000
_cell.length_c   1.000
_cell.angle_alpha   90.00
_cell.angle_beta   90.00
_cell.angle_gamma   90.00
#
_symmetry.space_group_name_H-M   'P 1'
#
loop_
_entity.id
_entity.type
_entity.pdbx_description
1 polymer ?
#
loop_
_entity_poly.entity_id
_entity_poly.type
_entity_poly.pdbx_seq_one_letter_code
_entity_poly.pdbx_strand_id
1 'polypeptide(L)'
;QQGVVEGEAHNEVPEEKRMRRSKIAWIPFNNDSAWVYEKIHELAVATNKNMNWNFSLYGFFDQLQFTEYKAEYKGHYDYHVDITNAVSPRKLSLVVQLTDDKDYEGGDFEMFSIGKVPRERGTMIFFPSFIVHRVLPVTKGTRHSLVAWINGPKFV
;
A
#
# COMPACT_ATOMS: atom_id res chain seq x y z
N GLN A 1 19.73 -12.01 2.06
CA GLN A 1 19.03 -11.77 0.77
C GLN A 1 17.55 -12.00 1.01
N GLN A 2 16.78 -10.94 1.16
CA GLN A 2 15.33 -11.03 1.22
C GLN A 2 14.83 -11.27 -0.21
N GLY A 3 14.13 -12.38 -0.41
CA GLY A 3 13.59 -12.73 -1.72
C GLY A 3 12.56 -11.69 -2.17
N VAL A 4 12.77 -11.12 -3.33
CA VAL A 4 11.75 -10.33 -4.03
C VAL A 4 10.72 -11.33 -4.53
N VAL A 5 9.49 -11.24 -4.04
CA VAL A 5 8.38 -12.04 -4.52
C VAL A 5 7.64 -11.23 -5.58
N GLU A 6 7.51 -11.77 -6.78
CA GLU A 6 6.58 -11.20 -7.76
C GLU A 6 5.16 -11.37 -7.20
N GLY A 7 4.42 -10.28 -7.13
CA GLY A 7 3.01 -10.32 -6.70
C GLY A 7 2.19 -11.03 -7.78
N GLU A 8 2.11 -12.36 -7.70
CA GLU A 8 1.32 -13.18 -8.60
C GLU A 8 -0.14 -13.14 -8.23
N ALA A 9 -0.95 -12.61 -9.14
CA ALA A 9 -2.32 -13.00 -9.26
C ALA A 9 -2.41 -13.95 -10.47
N HIS A 10 -2.45 -15.24 -10.20
CA HIS A 10 -2.75 -16.36 -11.11
C HIS A 10 -2.01 -16.42 -12.46
N ASN A 11 -1.23 -17.50 -12.65
CA ASN A 11 -0.48 -17.86 -13.85
C ASN A 11 -1.32 -18.13 -15.12
N GLU A 12 -2.64 -17.98 -15.09
CA GLU A 12 -3.55 -18.28 -16.20
C GLU A 12 -4.14 -17.03 -16.88
N VAL A 13 -3.90 -15.83 -16.34
CA VAL A 13 -4.42 -14.59 -16.94
C VAL A 13 -3.38 -14.03 -17.89
N PRO A 14 -3.75 -13.69 -19.15
CA PRO A 14 -2.86 -13.01 -20.07
C PRO A 14 -2.23 -11.79 -19.40
N GLU A 15 -0.95 -11.55 -19.65
CA GLU A 15 -0.16 -10.51 -19.01
C GLU A 15 -0.83 -9.12 -19.06
N GLU A 16 -1.53 -8.83 -20.15
CA GLU A 16 -2.29 -7.60 -20.41
C GLU A 16 -3.52 -7.43 -19.50
N LYS A 17 -4.00 -8.53 -18.89
CA LYS A 17 -5.20 -8.55 -18.04
C LYS A 17 -4.90 -8.78 -16.56
N ARG A 18 -3.63 -8.79 -16.17
CA ARG A 18 -3.25 -9.00 -14.77
C ARG A 18 -3.74 -7.82 -13.93
N MET A 19 -4.40 -8.12 -12.81
CA MET A 19 -4.86 -7.12 -11.85
C MET A 19 -3.71 -6.34 -11.22
N ARG A 20 -2.55 -6.96 -11.07
CA ARG A 20 -1.36 -6.36 -10.48
C ARG A 20 -0.10 -6.76 -11.23
N ARG A 21 0.75 -5.77 -11.50
CA ARG A 21 2.12 -5.94 -12.01
C ARG A 21 3.06 -5.08 -11.17
N SER A 22 3.69 -5.69 -10.20
CA SER A 22 4.63 -5.02 -9.30
C SER A 22 5.60 -6.04 -8.71
N LYS A 23 6.71 -5.55 -8.21
CA LYS A 23 7.60 -6.35 -7.36
C LYS A 23 7.45 -5.89 -5.92
N ILE A 24 7.45 -6.85 -5.00
CA ILE A 24 7.32 -6.56 -3.58
C ILE A 24 8.46 -7.18 -2.78
N ALA A 25 8.82 -6.52 -1.69
CA ALA A 25 9.69 -7.04 -0.66
C ALA A 25 9.06 -6.78 0.71
N TRP A 26 9.17 -7.75 1.60
CA TRP A 26 8.68 -7.61 2.96
C TRP A 26 9.80 -7.13 3.88
N ILE A 27 9.52 -6.13 4.70
CA ILE A 27 10.46 -5.58 5.67
C ILE A 27 10.06 -6.15 7.03
N PRO A 28 10.82 -7.11 7.59
CA PRO A 28 10.50 -7.71 8.88
C PRO A 28 10.69 -6.70 10.01
N PHE A 29 9.95 -6.90 11.11
CA PHE A 29 10.19 -6.18 12.34
C PHE A 29 11.49 -6.68 12.99
N ASN A 30 12.48 -5.79 13.13
CA ASN A 30 13.75 -6.04 13.81
C ASN A 30 14.34 -4.72 14.32
N ASN A 31 15.53 -4.77 14.91
CA ASN A 31 16.16 -3.58 15.48
C ASN A 31 16.36 -2.44 14.48
N ASP A 32 16.60 -2.75 13.20
CA ASP A 32 16.85 -1.72 12.17
C ASP A 32 15.55 -1.09 11.66
N SER A 33 14.44 -1.82 11.69
CA SER A 33 13.14 -1.39 11.17
C SER A 33 12.13 -0.97 12.25
N ALA A 34 12.39 -1.28 13.51
CA ALA A 34 11.45 -1.04 14.62
C ALA A 34 10.95 0.41 14.67
N TRP A 35 11.83 1.38 14.46
CA TRP A 35 11.49 2.80 14.47
C TRP A 35 10.46 3.19 13.40
N VAL A 36 10.49 2.52 12.23
CA VAL A 36 9.52 2.75 11.14
C VAL A 36 8.15 2.24 11.56
N TYR A 37 8.10 1.01 12.10
CA TYR A 37 6.86 0.42 12.61
C TYR A 37 6.24 1.27 13.72
N GLU A 38 7.03 1.69 14.68
CA GLU A 38 6.60 2.54 15.80
C GLU A 38 6.04 3.88 15.30
N LYS A 39 6.74 4.52 14.35
CA LYS A 39 6.31 5.80 13.79
C LYS A 39 5.01 5.67 13.00
N ILE A 40 4.89 4.63 12.18
CA ILE A 40 3.66 4.36 11.42
C ILE A 40 2.49 4.09 12.38
N HIS A 41 2.71 3.29 13.41
CA HIS A 41 1.68 2.99 14.42
C HIS A 41 1.21 4.25 15.15
N GLU A 42 2.13 5.08 15.62
CA GLU A 42 1.83 6.37 16.27
C GLU A 42 0.95 7.26 15.37
N LEU A 43 1.35 7.43 14.12
CA LEU A 43 0.63 8.26 13.16
C LEU A 43 -0.72 7.66 12.76
N ALA A 44 -0.83 6.35 12.67
CA ALA A 44 -2.09 5.67 12.37
C ALA A 44 -3.11 5.85 13.49
N VAL A 45 -2.68 5.71 14.75
CA VAL A 45 -3.55 5.94 15.92
C VAL A 45 -4.02 7.38 15.97
N ALA A 46 -3.12 8.34 15.76
CA ALA A 46 -3.46 9.76 15.72
C ALA A 46 -4.44 10.08 14.58
N THR A 47 -4.19 9.58 13.38
CA THR A 47 -5.06 9.78 12.22
C THR A 47 -6.43 9.16 12.42
N ASN A 48 -6.50 7.94 12.93
CA ASN A 48 -7.74 7.25 13.24
C ASN A 48 -8.65 8.09 14.17
N LYS A 49 -8.06 8.72 15.16
CA LYS A 49 -8.75 9.63 16.08
C LYS A 49 -9.13 10.94 15.41
N ASN A 50 -8.18 11.59 14.74
CA ASN A 50 -8.38 12.92 14.15
C ASN A 50 -9.40 12.93 13.02
N MET A 51 -9.48 11.83 12.27
CA MET A 51 -10.46 11.63 11.20
C MET A 51 -11.81 11.11 11.70
N ASN A 52 -11.96 10.92 13.02
CA ASN A 52 -13.15 10.36 13.65
C ASN A 52 -13.55 8.97 13.12
N TRP A 53 -12.62 8.20 12.57
CA TRP A 53 -12.89 6.81 12.18
C TRP A 53 -13.13 5.92 13.40
N ASN A 54 -12.37 6.16 14.47
CA ASN A 54 -12.51 5.49 15.77
C ASN A 54 -12.52 3.96 15.67
N PHE A 55 -11.78 3.40 14.71
CA PHE A 55 -11.65 1.95 14.59
C PHE A 55 -10.91 1.38 15.80
N SER A 56 -11.36 0.22 16.28
CA SER A 56 -10.57 -0.59 17.20
C SER A 56 -9.40 -1.18 16.42
N LEU A 57 -8.19 -0.94 16.90
CA LEU A 57 -6.95 -1.37 16.24
C LEU A 57 -6.18 -2.31 17.17
N TYR A 58 -5.67 -3.42 16.61
CA TYR A 58 -4.78 -4.36 17.32
C TYR A 58 -3.31 -4.08 17.06
N GLY A 59 -2.97 -3.72 15.82
CA GLY A 59 -1.60 -3.51 15.37
C GLY A 59 -1.29 -4.17 14.03
N PHE A 60 -0.01 -4.37 13.77
CA PHE A 60 0.46 -5.00 12.54
C PHE A 60 0.35 -6.52 12.61
N PHE A 61 -0.31 -7.13 11.64
CA PHE A 61 -0.33 -8.57 11.41
C PHE A 61 0.48 -8.94 10.18
N ASP A 62 0.63 -8.00 9.26
CA ASP A 62 1.51 -8.08 8.10
C ASP A 62 2.82 -7.32 8.38
N GLN A 63 3.90 -7.75 7.73
CA GLN A 63 5.12 -6.94 7.65
C GLN A 63 4.88 -5.72 6.76
N LEU A 64 5.75 -4.71 6.85
CA LEU A 64 5.72 -3.59 5.92
C LEU A 64 6.06 -4.08 4.51
N GLN A 65 5.33 -3.61 3.51
CA GLN A 65 5.52 -3.99 2.13
C GLN A 65 6.21 -2.86 1.35
N PHE A 66 7.44 -3.08 0.91
CA PHE A 66 8.08 -2.25 -0.09
C PHE A 66 7.59 -2.70 -1.47
N THR A 67 7.12 -1.76 -2.29
CA THR A 67 6.56 -2.06 -3.60
C THR A 67 7.26 -1.26 -4.68
N GLU A 68 7.60 -1.92 -5.78
CA GLU A 68 8.21 -1.35 -6.98
C GLU A 68 7.27 -1.50 -8.17
N TYR A 69 7.05 -0.40 -8.88
CA TYR A 69 6.33 -0.33 -10.16
C TYR A 69 7.23 0.27 -11.21
N LYS A 70 7.62 -0.49 -12.22
CA LYS A 70 8.48 -0.03 -13.34
C LYS A 70 7.69 0.15 -14.62
N ALA A 71 8.10 1.16 -15.41
CA ALA A 71 7.58 1.37 -16.77
C ALA A 71 7.87 0.19 -17.69
N GLU A 72 9.01 -0.48 -17.50
CA GLU A 72 9.46 -1.63 -18.30
C GLU A 72 8.37 -2.71 -18.44
N TYR A 73 7.61 -2.95 -17.37
CA TYR A 73 6.50 -3.91 -17.38
C TYR A 73 5.13 -3.25 -17.15
N LYS A 74 5.02 -1.92 -17.38
CA LYS A 74 3.78 -1.14 -17.14
C LYS A 74 3.21 -1.39 -15.73
N GLY A 75 4.08 -1.30 -14.72
CA GLY A 75 3.75 -1.61 -13.34
C GLY A 75 2.49 -0.87 -12.87
N HIS A 76 1.53 -1.60 -12.34
CA HIS A 76 0.22 -1.10 -11.92
C HIS A 76 -0.42 -2.01 -10.88
N TYR A 77 -1.50 -1.52 -10.28
CA TYR A 77 -2.41 -2.33 -9.47
C TYR A 77 -3.83 -1.80 -9.67
N ASP A 78 -4.68 -2.59 -10.31
CA ASP A 78 -6.03 -2.19 -10.65
C ASP A 78 -6.92 -2.01 -9.41
N TYR A 79 -8.15 -1.54 -9.59
CA TYR A 79 -9.07 -1.28 -8.51
C TYR A 79 -9.27 -2.49 -7.60
N HIS A 80 -9.01 -2.28 -6.31
CA HIS A 80 -9.14 -3.29 -5.26
C HIS A 80 -9.42 -2.63 -3.92
N VAL A 81 -9.72 -3.45 -2.94
CA VAL A 81 -9.78 -3.09 -1.52
C VAL A 81 -8.72 -3.89 -0.76
N ASP A 82 -8.23 -3.35 0.34
CA ASP A 82 -7.25 -4.03 1.18
C ASP A 82 -7.87 -4.87 2.28
N ILE A 83 -9.14 -4.65 2.59
CA ILE A 83 -9.85 -5.40 3.61
C ILE A 83 -9.85 -6.90 3.28
N THR A 84 -9.56 -7.72 4.28
CA THR A 84 -9.53 -9.17 4.15
C THR A 84 -10.72 -9.80 4.86
N ASN A 85 -11.14 -10.99 4.41
CA ASN A 85 -12.17 -11.78 5.10
C ASN A 85 -11.57 -12.63 6.22
N ALA A 86 -10.65 -12.08 6.99
CA ALA A 86 -9.99 -12.72 8.12
C ALA A 86 -10.75 -12.50 9.43
N VAL A 87 -10.38 -13.24 10.47
CA VAL A 87 -10.90 -13.03 11.83
C VAL A 87 -10.51 -11.63 12.34
N SER A 88 -9.30 -11.18 11.98
CA SER A 88 -8.81 -9.85 12.28
C SER A 88 -8.47 -9.13 10.97
N PRO A 89 -9.46 -8.53 10.29
CA PRO A 89 -9.24 -7.87 9.02
C PRO A 89 -8.35 -6.64 9.14
N ARG A 90 -7.76 -6.21 8.02
CA ARG A 90 -7.12 -4.91 7.90
C ARG A 90 -8.17 -3.81 8.08
N LYS A 91 -7.90 -2.86 8.93
CA LYS A 91 -8.77 -1.71 9.25
C LYS A 91 -8.29 -0.43 8.60
N LEU A 92 -7.00 -0.16 8.74
CA LEU A 92 -6.34 0.99 8.16
C LEU A 92 -5.24 0.55 7.21
N SER A 93 -5.18 1.21 6.08
CA SER A 93 -4.12 1.13 5.09
C SER A 93 -3.31 2.41 5.09
N LEU A 94 -2.02 2.27 4.86
CA LEU A 94 -1.09 3.38 4.65
C LEU A 94 -0.29 3.13 3.39
N VAL A 95 -0.14 4.18 2.58
CA VAL A 95 0.83 4.24 1.50
C VAL A 95 1.76 5.43 1.72
N VAL A 96 3.07 5.19 1.66
CA VAL A 96 4.09 6.25 1.70
C VAL A 96 4.72 6.36 0.31
N GLN A 97 4.71 7.56 -0.27
CA GLN A 97 5.39 7.84 -1.54
C GLN A 97 6.90 7.94 -1.30
N LEU A 98 7.67 7.08 -1.94
CA LEU A 98 9.13 7.01 -1.72
C LEU A 98 9.95 7.60 -2.87
N THR A 99 9.38 7.71 -4.07
CA THR A 99 10.04 8.26 -5.25
C THR A 99 9.66 9.72 -5.44
N ASP A 100 10.62 10.54 -5.84
CA ASP A 100 10.35 11.92 -6.24
C ASP A 100 9.37 11.91 -7.43
N ASP A 101 8.37 12.78 -7.40
CA ASP A 101 7.32 12.84 -8.43
C ASP A 101 7.85 13.21 -9.82
N LYS A 102 9.06 13.76 -9.91
CA LYS A 102 9.75 14.11 -11.16
C LYS A 102 10.48 12.94 -11.81
N ASP A 103 10.73 11.86 -11.05
CA ASP A 103 11.52 10.72 -11.50
C ASP A 103 10.70 9.64 -12.21
N TYR A 104 9.37 9.81 -12.29
CA TYR A 104 8.50 8.87 -13.00
C TYR A 104 7.25 9.55 -13.59
N GLU A 105 6.69 8.94 -14.63
CA GLU A 105 5.44 9.35 -15.26
C GLU A 105 4.40 8.23 -15.16
N GLY A 106 3.13 8.59 -15.09
CA GLY A 106 2.06 7.66 -14.77
C GLY A 106 2.11 7.27 -13.30
N GLY A 107 1.68 6.07 -12.94
CA GLY A 107 1.78 5.54 -11.60
C GLY A 107 0.99 6.31 -10.54
N ASP A 108 0.01 7.10 -10.92
CA ASP A 108 -0.83 7.83 -9.96
C ASP A 108 -1.57 6.84 -9.05
N PHE A 109 -1.55 7.13 -7.76
CA PHE A 109 -2.39 6.48 -6.79
C PHE A 109 -3.74 7.19 -6.73
N GLU A 110 -4.81 6.44 -6.96
CA GLU A 110 -6.17 6.98 -6.99
C GLU A 110 -7.08 6.24 -6.02
N MET A 111 -7.93 6.99 -5.33
CA MET A 111 -9.07 6.47 -4.60
C MET A 111 -10.34 6.70 -5.40
N PHE A 112 -11.19 5.70 -5.51
CA PHE A 112 -12.38 5.72 -6.38
C PHE A 112 -13.27 6.96 -6.15
N SER A 113 -13.47 7.35 -4.89
CA SER A 113 -14.36 8.46 -4.53
C SER A 113 -13.68 9.83 -4.44
N ILE A 114 -12.35 9.87 -4.48
CA ILE A 114 -11.56 11.09 -4.23
C ILE A 114 -10.75 11.49 -5.47
N GLY A 115 -10.35 10.51 -6.28
CA GLY A 115 -9.45 10.71 -7.43
C GLY A 115 -7.98 10.56 -7.04
N LYS A 116 -7.11 11.26 -7.75
CA LYS A 116 -5.66 11.22 -7.53
C LYS A 116 -5.29 11.84 -6.19
N VAL A 117 -4.40 11.17 -5.47
CA VAL A 117 -3.82 11.68 -4.22
C VAL A 117 -2.47 12.36 -4.49
N PRO A 118 -1.97 13.18 -3.55
CA PRO A 118 -0.65 13.80 -3.66
C PRO A 118 0.45 12.76 -3.88
N ARG A 119 1.40 13.08 -4.78
CA ARG A 119 2.45 12.15 -5.21
C ARG A 119 3.85 12.51 -4.77
N GLU A 120 4.02 13.64 -4.10
CA GLU A 120 5.30 14.12 -3.63
C GLU A 120 5.95 13.11 -2.68
N ARG A 121 7.27 12.93 -2.81
CA ARG A 121 8.04 12.04 -1.96
C ARG A 121 7.88 12.40 -0.48
N GLY A 122 7.65 11.39 0.36
CA GLY A 122 7.41 11.53 1.80
C GLY A 122 5.94 11.71 2.17
N THR A 123 5.04 11.90 1.20
CA THR A 123 3.61 11.95 1.48
C THR A 123 3.14 10.61 2.04
N MET A 124 2.42 10.65 3.15
CA MET A 124 1.80 9.51 3.80
C MET A 124 0.28 9.62 3.63
N ILE A 125 -0.31 8.57 3.07
CA ILE A 125 -1.75 8.51 2.79
C ILE A 125 -2.36 7.42 3.65
N PHE A 126 -3.16 7.80 4.64
CA PHE A 126 -3.94 6.87 5.47
C PHE A 126 -5.37 6.80 4.96
N PHE A 127 -5.93 5.60 4.90
CA PHE A 127 -7.32 5.40 4.51
C PHE A 127 -7.89 4.11 5.11
N PRO A 128 -9.21 4.04 5.33
CA PRO A 128 -9.88 2.80 5.70
C PRO A 128 -9.64 1.72 4.65
N SER A 129 -9.30 0.50 5.09
CA SER A 129 -8.91 -0.59 4.18
C SER A 129 -10.01 -1.06 3.24
N PHE A 130 -11.27 -0.66 3.46
CA PHE A 130 -12.38 -0.93 2.55
C PHE A 130 -12.53 0.09 1.41
N ILE A 131 -11.72 1.15 1.37
CA ILE A 131 -11.76 2.12 0.28
C ILE A 131 -11.16 1.51 -0.99
N VAL A 132 -11.93 1.59 -2.07
CA VAL A 132 -11.49 1.13 -3.39
C VAL A 132 -10.43 2.08 -3.94
N HIS A 133 -9.31 1.54 -4.35
CA HIS A 133 -8.17 2.32 -4.83
C HIS A 133 -7.39 1.55 -5.91
N ARG A 134 -6.51 2.25 -6.62
CA ARG A 134 -5.64 1.68 -7.64
C ARG A 134 -4.33 2.44 -7.79
N VAL A 135 -3.37 1.81 -8.45
CA VAL A 135 -2.16 2.44 -9.00
C VAL A 135 -2.23 2.33 -10.52
N LEU A 136 -2.29 3.47 -11.20
CA LEU A 136 -2.26 3.53 -12.66
C LEU A 136 -0.91 3.05 -13.21
N PRO A 137 -0.85 2.55 -14.45
CA PRO A 137 0.39 2.10 -15.04
C PRO A 137 1.48 3.19 -15.02
N VAL A 138 2.67 2.80 -14.60
CA VAL A 138 3.88 3.63 -14.75
C VAL A 138 4.30 3.58 -16.21
N THR A 139 4.46 4.75 -16.82
CA THR A 139 4.79 4.90 -18.24
C THR A 139 6.24 5.29 -18.49
N LYS A 140 6.92 5.85 -17.45
CA LYS A 140 8.34 6.18 -17.48
C LYS A 140 8.93 6.09 -16.08
N GLY A 141 10.16 5.63 -15.97
CA GLY A 141 10.87 5.52 -14.70
C GLY A 141 10.35 4.43 -13.79
N THR A 142 10.53 4.62 -12.49
CA THR A 142 10.18 3.64 -11.45
C THR A 142 9.53 4.37 -10.28
N ARG A 143 8.38 3.87 -9.84
CA ARG A 143 7.72 4.31 -8.62
C ARG A 143 7.95 3.30 -7.50
N HIS A 144 8.40 3.77 -6.36
CA HIS A 144 8.47 2.99 -5.12
C HIS A 144 7.49 3.52 -4.09
N SER A 145 6.91 2.62 -3.33
CA SER A 145 6.07 2.95 -2.18
C SER A 145 6.29 1.99 -1.03
N LEU A 146 6.01 2.46 0.18
CA LEU A 146 5.90 1.62 1.36
C LEU A 146 4.43 1.49 1.70
N VAL A 147 3.98 0.26 1.92
CA VAL A 147 2.60 -0.04 2.29
C VAL A 147 2.58 -0.70 3.66
N ALA A 148 1.63 -0.31 4.48
CA ALA A 148 1.40 -0.89 5.78
C ALA A 148 -0.09 -1.06 6.04
N TRP A 149 -0.43 -2.06 6.84
CA TRP A 149 -1.80 -2.32 7.27
C TRP A 149 -1.87 -2.49 8.77
N ILE A 150 -2.90 -1.95 9.37
CA ILE A 150 -3.19 -2.14 10.79
C ILE A 150 -4.51 -2.89 10.90
N ASN A 151 -4.45 -3.99 11.62
CA ASN A 151 -5.56 -4.91 11.81
C ASN A 151 -6.36 -4.57 13.07
N GLY A 152 -7.58 -5.08 13.12
CA GLY A 152 -8.46 -4.95 14.27
C GLY A 152 -9.56 -6.00 14.22
N PRO A 153 -10.56 -5.93 15.11
CA PRO A 153 -11.69 -6.84 15.12
C PRO A 153 -12.54 -6.67 13.86
N LYS A 154 -13.37 -7.64 13.53
CA LYS A 154 -14.35 -7.51 12.46
C LYS A 154 -15.21 -6.25 12.64
N PHE A 155 -15.63 -5.66 11.53
CA PHE A 155 -16.68 -4.64 11.55
C PHE A 155 -18.00 -5.26 12.01
N VAL A 156 -18.70 -4.55 12.85
CA VAL A 156 -20.03 -4.94 13.37
C VAL A 156 -21.08 -3.97 12.89
#